data_8d2c30f28f306f724ff06ac227377382
#
_entry.id   8d2c30f28f306f724ff06ac227377382
#
_cell.length_a   1.000
_cell.length_b   1.000
_cell.length_c   1.000
_cell.angle_alpha   90.00
_cell.angle_beta   90.00
_cell.angle_gamma   90.00
#
_symmetry.space_group_name_H-M   'P 1'
#
loop_
_entity.id
_entity.type
_entity.pdbx_description
1 polymer ?
#
loop_
_entity_poly.entity_id
_entity_poly.type
_entity_poly.pdbx_seq_one_letter_code
_entity_poly.pdbx_strand_id
1 'polypeptide(L)'
;MRIDLLLVLMVEALALLFAAKLARDRLLKRRGYFVNELVVGQRSLGAAISQAGYLVGILLGFLGAISFAGRATGFLAMVGHVALFGLVAIVLQLLADQLSDQLLFRGLAAPKGTVGDTNVSHAVGKAAVSIATGLVLRGSMSDPTAGVVACVAWFAVGQALMVAAVLFYCRLTPYDDLAEIKRDNLAASFPIVGILLALGLIMEAAVATKGDGTMIQTALHGGKFLGVSLVLVYVFRVIASRVLLPKVKLANAIVEQRSVAAGLQEGVSFLLVSLIVTYFLS
;
A
#
# COMPACT_ATOMS: atom_id res chain seq x y z
N MET A 1 -23.73 8.64 15.94
CA MET A 1 -24.07 7.62 14.89
C MET A 1 -25.06 6.64 15.50
N ARG A 2 -26.14 6.30 14.82
CA ARG A 2 -27.18 5.36 15.34
C ARG A 2 -26.58 3.96 15.36
N ILE A 3 -26.85 3.18 16.40
CA ILE A 3 -26.26 1.83 16.59
C ILE A 3 -26.66 0.87 15.45
N ASP A 4 -27.92 0.98 14.98
CA ASP A 4 -28.43 0.23 13.84
C ASP A 4 -27.62 0.45 12.57
N LEU A 5 -27.22 1.70 12.32
CA LEU A 5 -26.41 2.07 11.19
C LEU A 5 -24.97 1.50 11.27
N LEU A 6 -24.37 1.59 12.45
CA LEU A 6 -23.04 1.02 12.69
C LEU A 6 -23.05 -0.48 12.40
N LEU A 7 -24.06 -1.20 12.89
CA LEU A 7 -24.18 -2.64 12.68
C LEU A 7 -24.30 -3.00 11.19
N VAL A 8 -25.10 -2.25 10.41
CA VAL A 8 -25.24 -2.49 8.98
C VAL A 8 -23.94 -2.27 8.24
N LEU A 9 -23.23 -1.15 8.51
CA LEU A 9 -21.93 -0.87 7.88
C LEU A 9 -20.87 -1.91 8.26
N MET A 10 -20.88 -2.41 9.48
CA MET A 10 -19.98 -3.50 9.90
C MET A 10 -20.27 -4.80 9.13
N VAL A 11 -21.54 -5.18 8.99
CA VAL A 11 -21.93 -6.37 8.24
C VAL A 11 -21.55 -6.22 6.77
N GLU A 12 -21.79 -5.05 6.18
CA GLU A 12 -21.40 -4.74 4.80
C GLU A 12 -19.89 -4.80 4.61
N ALA A 13 -19.11 -4.21 5.51
CA ALA A 13 -17.64 -4.28 5.46
C ALA A 13 -17.13 -5.72 5.56
N LEU A 14 -17.71 -6.55 6.44
CA LEU A 14 -17.36 -7.96 6.55
C LEU A 14 -17.70 -8.74 5.27
N ALA A 15 -18.87 -8.48 4.68
CA ALA A 15 -19.29 -9.11 3.42
C ALA A 15 -18.34 -8.73 2.27
N LEU A 16 -17.94 -7.46 2.18
CA LEU A 16 -16.99 -6.97 1.17
C LEU A 16 -15.56 -7.54 1.40
N LEU A 17 -15.10 -7.64 2.65
CA LEU A 17 -13.82 -8.31 2.97
C LEU A 17 -13.84 -9.78 2.55
N PHE A 18 -14.93 -10.48 2.82
CA PHE A 18 -15.11 -11.86 2.39
C PHE A 18 -15.12 -11.98 0.86
N ALA A 19 -15.85 -11.10 0.16
CA ALA A 19 -15.86 -11.04 -1.30
C ALA A 19 -14.46 -10.74 -1.87
N ALA A 20 -13.71 -9.82 -1.27
CA ALA A 20 -12.34 -9.50 -1.65
C ALA A 20 -11.41 -10.72 -1.51
N LYS A 21 -11.50 -11.41 -0.36
CA LYS A 21 -10.75 -12.67 -0.14
C LYS A 21 -11.09 -13.71 -1.20
N LEU A 22 -12.36 -13.97 -1.45
CA LEU A 22 -12.80 -14.94 -2.47
C LEU A 22 -12.31 -14.57 -3.87
N ALA A 23 -12.38 -13.29 -4.25
CA ALA A 23 -11.92 -12.82 -5.54
C ALA A 23 -10.40 -13.05 -5.71
N ARG A 24 -9.60 -12.71 -4.70
CA ARG A 24 -8.15 -12.95 -4.70
C ARG A 24 -7.83 -14.44 -4.73
N ASP A 25 -8.47 -15.25 -3.89
CA ASP A 25 -8.25 -16.70 -3.84
C ASP A 25 -8.57 -17.34 -5.20
N ARG A 26 -9.64 -16.91 -5.90
CA ARG A 26 -9.96 -17.39 -7.26
C ARG A 26 -8.90 -17.01 -8.28
N LEU A 27 -8.37 -15.80 -8.23
CA LEU A 27 -7.29 -15.37 -9.12
C LEU A 27 -6.00 -16.15 -8.87
N LEU A 28 -5.60 -16.34 -7.61
CA LEU A 28 -4.43 -17.12 -7.23
C LEU A 28 -4.61 -18.59 -7.60
N LYS A 29 -5.80 -19.17 -7.40
CA LYS A 29 -6.12 -20.55 -7.82
C LYS A 29 -5.94 -20.74 -9.33
N ARG A 30 -6.33 -19.77 -10.16
CA ARG A 30 -6.10 -19.83 -11.63
C ARG A 30 -4.59 -19.83 -11.98
N ARG A 31 -3.74 -19.32 -11.10
CA ARG A 31 -2.28 -19.35 -11.22
C ARG A 31 -1.63 -20.58 -10.58
N GLY A 32 -2.42 -21.49 -9.99
CA GLY A 32 -1.96 -22.71 -9.33
C GLY A 32 -1.65 -22.55 -7.84
N TYR A 33 -2.04 -21.43 -7.21
CA TYR A 33 -1.82 -21.17 -5.79
C TYR A 33 -3.09 -21.39 -4.97
N PHE A 34 -3.02 -22.26 -3.97
CA PHE A 34 -4.10 -22.56 -3.03
C PHE A 34 -3.78 -21.92 -1.68
N VAL A 35 -4.27 -20.69 -1.44
CA VAL A 35 -3.89 -19.87 -0.27
C VAL A 35 -4.11 -20.61 1.06
N ASN A 36 -5.24 -21.29 1.25
CA ASN A 36 -5.51 -22.00 2.49
C ASN A 36 -4.53 -23.18 2.71
N GLU A 37 -4.16 -23.89 1.65
CA GLU A 37 -3.17 -24.97 1.71
C GLU A 37 -1.77 -24.42 2.03
N LEU A 38 -1.42 -23.27 1.43
CA LEU A 38 -0.15 -22.59 1.71
C LEU A 38 -0.05 -22.12 3.15
N VAL A 39 -1.10 -21.47 3.65
CA VAL A 39 -1.09 -20.88 5.00
C VAL A 39 -1.20 -21.96 6.07
N VAL A 40 -2.15 -22.89 5.96
CA VAL A 40 -2.45 -23.88 7.00
C VAL A 40 -1.67 -25.17 6.80
N GLY A 41 -1.70 -25.73 5.58
CA GLY A 41 -1.06 -27.02 5.27
C GLY A 41 0.46 -26.91 5.28
N GLN A 42 1.01 -25.91 4.60
CA GLN A 42 2.45 -25.72 4.43
C GLN A 42 3.06 -24.73 5.43
N ARG A 43 2.23 -24.08 6.26
CA ARG A 43 2.64 -23.08 7.26
C ARG A 43 3.49 -21.94 6.67
N SER A 44 3.21 -21.55 5.44
CA SER A 44 3.94 -20.49 4.73
C SER A 44 3.70 -19.12 5.38
N LEU A 45 4.72 -18.59 6.03
CA LEU A 45 4.69 -17.25 6.61
C LEU A 45 4.53 -16.17 5.52
N GLY A 46 5.19 -16.35 4.36
CA GLY A 46 5.06 -15.43 3.22
C GLY A 46 3.63 -15.34 2.72
N ALA A 47 2.95 -16.47 2.51
CA ALA A 47 1.54 -16.47 2.10
C ALA A 47 0.63 -15.79 3.12
N ALA A 48 0.86 -16.01 4.41
CA ALA A 48 0.11 -15.38 5.49
C ALA A 48 0.30 -13.85 5.51
N ILE A 49 1.54 -13.37 5.41
CA ILE A 49 1.88 -11.92 5.37
C ILE A 49 1.24 -11.25 4.15
N SER A 50 1.41 -11.83 2.96
CA SER A 50 0.83 -11.29 1.72
C SER A 50 -0.71 -11.23 1.80
N GLN A 51 -1.35 -12.25 2.38
CA GLN A 51 -2.80 -12.27 2.57
C GLN A 51 -3.25 -11.21 3.59
N ALA A 52 -2.56 -11.09 4.71
CA ALA A 52 -2.86 -10.10 5.74
C ALA A 52 -2.71 -8.67 5.19
N GLY A 53 -1.62 -8.37 4.48
CA GLY A 53 -1.41 -7.08 3.84
C GLY A 53 -2.50 -6.71 2.84
N TYR A 54 -2.95 -7.68 2.03
CA TYR A 54 -4.08 -7.49 1.11
C TYR A 54 -5.37 -7.14 1.85
N LEU A 55 -5.72 -7.86 2.91
CA LEU A 55 -6.94 -7.60 3.68
C LEU A 55 -6.88 -6.25 4.41
N VAL A 56 -5.72 -5.86 4.94
CA VAL A 56 -5.52 -4.53 5.52
C VAL A 56 -5.68 -3.44 4.47
N GLY A 57 -5.11 -3.60 3.27
CA GLY A 57 -5.27 -2.66 2.16
C GLY A 57 -6.73 -2.47 1.75
N ILE A 58 -7.48 -3.56 1.62
CA ILE A 58 -8.93 -3.52 1.33
C ILE A 58 -9.69 -2.81 2.46
N LEU A 59 -9.40 -3.11 3.73
CA LEU A 59 -10.04 -2.46 4.86
C LEU A 59 -9.82 -0.95 4.86
N LEU A 60 -8.59 -0.50 4.56
CA LEU A 60 -8.28 0.93 4.44
C LEU A 60 -9.11 1.60 3.34
N GLY A 61 -9.23 0.98 2.16
CA GLY A 61 -10.10 1.45 1.09
C GLY A 61 -11.57 1.57 1.55
N PHE A 62 -12.09 0.56 2.27
CA PHE A 62 -13.46 0.60 2.80
C PHE A 62 -13.65 1.70 3.84
N LEU A 63 -12.67 1.99 4.67
CA LEU A 63 -12.75 3.10 5.62
C LEU A 63 -12.91 4.45 4.90
N GLY A 64 -12.29 4.62 3.71
CA GLY A 64 -12.53 5.76 2.84
C GLY A 64 -13.98 5.84 2.36
N ALA A 65 -14.53 4.73 1.85
CA ALA A 65 -15.90 4.64 1.39
C ALA A 65 -16.93 4.91 2.52
N ILE A 66 -16.68 4.38 3.72
CA ILE A 66 -17.52 4.61 4.91
C ILE A 66 -17.46 6.07 5.36
N SER A 67 -16.28 6.69 5.35
CA SER A 67 -16.12 8.10 5.72
C SER A 67 -16.94 9.03 4.81
N PHE A 68 -17.05 8.66 3.53
CA PHE A 68 -17.90 9.34 2.57
C PHE A 68 -19.39 9.10 2.85
N ALA A 69 -19.77 7.86 3.11
CA ALA A 69 -21.18 7.46 3.31
C ALA A 69 -21.86 8.23 4.45
N GLY A 70 -21.14 8.64 5.49
CA GLY A 70 -21.66 9.45 6.59
C GLY A 70 -22.19 10.83 6.19
N ARG A 71 -21.98 11.26 4.94
CA ARG A 71 -22.49 12.51 4.37
C ARG A 71 -23.69 12.32 3.43
N ALA A 72 -24.06 11.09 3.12
CA ALA A 72 -25.17 10.78 2.23
C ALA A 72 -26.52 11.06 2.90
N THR A 73 -27.44 11.67 2.15
CA THR A 73 -28.82 12.00 2.60
C THR A 73 -29.75 10.79 2.48
N GLY A 74 -29.55 9.79 3.31
CA GLY A 74 -30.45 8.64 3.38
C GLY A 74 -29.74 7.29 3.52
N PHE A 75 -30.38 6.39 4.22
CA PHE A 75 -29.83 5.06 4.54
C PHE A 75 -29.48 4.23 3.31
N LEU A 76 -30.40 4.12 2.32
CA LEU A 76 -30.16 3.34 1.11
C LEU A 76 -29.05 3.94 0.24
N ALA A 77 -28.96 5.28 0.17
CA ALA A 77 -27.89 5.96 -0.57
C ALA A 77 -26.53 5.68 0.06
N MET A 78 -26.45 5.62 1.39
CA MET A 78 -25.25 5.35 2.11
C MET A 78 -24.75 3.92 1.92
N VAL A 79 -25.62 2.91 2.09
CA VAL A 79 -25.30 1.50 1.85
C VAL A 79 -24.90 1.30 0.38
N GLY A 80 -25.66 1.86 -0.57
CA GLY A 80 -25.31 1.78 -1.99
C GLY A 80 -23.95 2.39 -2.33
N HIS A 81 -23.56 3.48 -1.65
CA HIS A 81 -22.26 4.10 -1.82
C HIS A 81 -21.11 3.22 -1.30
N VAL A 82 -21.25 2.69 -0.10
CA VAL A 82 -20.23 1.79 0.48
C VAL A 82 -20.08 0.54 -0.38
N ALA A 83 -21.19 -0.04 -0.87
CA ALA A 83 -21.16 -1.19 -1.77
C ALA A 83 -20.43 -0.87 -3.08
N LEU A 84 -20.76 0.24 -3.74
CA LEU A 84 -20.15 0.64 -5.00
C LEU A 84 -18.65 0.88 -4.85
N PHE A 85 -18.26 1.75 -3.92
CA PHE A 85 -16.85 2.09 -3.71
C PHE A 85 -16.07 0.93 -3.12
N GLY A 86 -16.71 0.07 -2.31
CA GLY A 86 -16.12 -1.17 -1.85
C GLY A 86 -15.79 -2.15 -2.98
N LEU A 87 -16.68 -2.31 -3.96
CA LEU A 87 -16.42 -3.11 -5.17
C LEU A 87 -15.30 -2.48 -6.02
N VAL A 88 -15.30 -1.16 -6.19
CA VAL A 88 -14.21 -0.44 -6.87
C VAL A 88 -12.89 -0.68 -6.16
N ALA A 89 -12.85 -0.58 -4.84
CA ALA A 89 -11.65 -0.87 -4.05
C ALA A 89 -11.13 -2.30 -4.28
N ILE A 90 -12.01 -3.30 -4.30
CA ILE A 90 -11.63 -4.69 -4.57
C ILE A 90 -10.98 -4.83 -5.95
N VAL A 91 -11.59 -4.25 -6.98
CA VAL A 91 -11.07 -4.33 -8.36
C VAL A 91 -9.70 -3.65 -8.45
N LEU A 92 -9.58 -2.43 -7.92
CA LEU A 92 -8.34 -1.66 -7.98
C LEU A 92 -7.22 -2.30 -7.15
N GLN A 93 -7.56 -2.89 -6.01
CA GLN A 93 -6.60 -3.62 -5.18
C GLN A 93 -6.07 -4.89 -5.88
N LEU A 94 -6.94 -5.63 -6.59
CA LEU A 94 -6.52 -6.77 -7.39
C LEU A 94 -5.64 -6.36 -8.58
N LEU A 95 -5.93 -5.21 -9.20
CA LEU A 95 -5.08 -4.64 -10.24
C LEU A 95 -3.72 -4.22 -9.69
N ALA A 96 -3.67 -3.58 -8.51
CA ALA A 96 -2.41 -3.21 -7.85
C ALA A 96 -1.54 -4.44 -7.54
N ASP A 97 -2.16 -5.52 -7.05
CA ASP A 97 -1.47 -6.79 -6.78
C ASP A 97 -0.82 -7.35 -8.06
N GLN A 98 -1.52 -7.29 -9.20
CA GLN A 98 -1.00 -7.73 -10.49
C GLN A 98 0.09 -6.80 -11.05
N LEU A 99 -0.12 -5.48 -10.96
CA LEU A 99 0.84 -4.48 -11.42
C LEU A 99 2.16 -4.57 -10.63
N SER A 100 2.08 -4.77 -9.32
CA SER A 100 3.27 -4.94 -8.49
C SER A 100 4.10 -6.17 -8.89
N ASP A 101 3.44 -7.29 -9.20
CA ASP A 101 4.12 -8.50 -9.69
C ASP A 101 4.85 -8.27 -11.02
N GLN A 102 4.26 -7.45 -11.90
CA GLN A 102 4.80 -7.21 -13.23
C GLN A 102 5.87 -6.12 -13.28
N LEU A 103 5.75 -5.09 -12.45
CA LEU A 103 6.56 -3.88 -12.51
C LEU A 103 7.61 -3.81 -11.41
N LEU A 104 7.23 -4.07 -10.15
CA LEU A 104 8.13 -3.97 -9.00
C LEU A 104 8.88 -5.27 -8.72
N PHE A 105 8.16 -6.39 -8.76
CA PHE A 105 8.68 -7.70 -8.37
C PHE A 105 8.84 -8.64 -9.57
N ARG A 106 9.18 -8.08 -10.72
CA ARG A 106 9.35 -8.85 -11.95
C ARG A 106 10.42 -9.94 -11.79
N GLY A 107 10.02 -11.18 -12.05
CA GLY A 107 10.92 -12.34 -11.91
C GLY A 107 11.10 -12.87 -10.49
N LEU A 108 10.39 -12.28 -9.49
CA LEU A 108 10.33 -12.79 -8.13
C LEU A 108 9.15 -13.76 -7.90
N ALA A 109 8.11 -13.65 -8.74
CA ALA A 109 6.99 -14.57 -8.69
C ALA A 109 7.45 -16.01 -8.87
N ALA A 110 7.03 -16.91 -7.99
CA ALA A 110 7.35 -18.32 -8.09
C ALA A 110 6.87 -18.92 -9.43
N PRO A 111 7.63 -19.82 -10.06
CA PRO A 111 7.19 -20.50 -11.26
C PRO A 111 5.86 -21.21 -11.05
N LYS A 112 5.01 -21.29 -12.10
CA LYS A 112 3.75 -22.03 -12.04
C LYS A 112 3.99 -23.46 -11.55
N GLY A 113 3.24 -23.88 -10.54
CA GLY A 113 3.30 -25.25 -10.01
C GLY A 113 4.35 -25.46 -8.92
N THR A 114 5.18 -24.47 -8.57
CA THR A 114 5.97 -24.51 -7.35
C THR A 114 5.14 -24.07 -6.16
N VAL A 115 5.38 -24.75 -5.03
CA VAL A 115 4.77 -24.48 -3.74
C VAL A 115 4.96 -23.02 -3.36
N GLY A 116 3.91 -22.27 -3.45
CA GLY A 116 3.64 -20.91 -3.01
C GLY A 116 4.77 -19.97 -2.64
N ASP A 117 4.41 -18.74 -2.48
CA ASP A 117 5.33 -17.66 -2.11
C ASP A 117 5.95 -17.94 -0.72
N THR A 118 7.02 -18.76 -0.69
CA THR A 118 7.80 -19.07 0.52
C THR A 118 8.76 -17.95 0.85
N ASN A 119 9.02 -17.02 -0.11
CA ASN A 119 9.91 -15.90 0.07
C ASN A 119 9.24 -14.82 0.92
N VAL A 120 9.66 -14.75 2.19
CA VAL A 120 9.10 -13.79 3.16
C VAL A 120 9.42 -12.35 2.78
N SER A 121 10.62 -12.11 2.23
CA SER A 121 11.07 -10.79 1.79
C SER A 121 10.16 -10.22 0.68
N HIS A 122 9.82 -11.03 -0.31
CA HIS A 122 8.86 -10.68 -1.36
C HIS A 122 7.46 -10.43 -0.81
N ALA A 123 6.98 -11.33 0.07
CA ALA A 123 5.66 -11.22 0.67
C ALA A 123 5.46 -9.96 1.50
N VAL A 124 6.48 -9.53 2.24
CA VAL A 124 6.47 -8.28 3.02
C VAL A 124 6.38 -7.07 2.07
N GLY A 125 7.12 -7.07 0.96
CA GLY A 125 7.00 -6.05 -0.09
C GLY A 125 5.60 -6.00 -0.70
N LYS A 126 5.00 -7.14 -1.02
CA LYS A 126 3.61 -7.22 -1.53
C LYS A 126 2.59 -6.71 -0.52
N ALA A 127 2.75 -7.05 0.75
CA ALA A 127 1.89 -6.53 1.81
C ALA A 127 1.96 -5.00 1.87
N ALA A 128 3.16 -4.43 1.77
CA ALA A 128 3.35 -2.98 1.76
C ALA A 128 2.69 -2.30 0.56
N VAL A 129 2.81 -2.86 -0.67
CA VAL A 129 2.08 -2.36 -1.84
C VAL A 129 0.58 -2.35 -1.59
N SER A 130 0.05 -3.44 -1.05
CA SER A 130 -1.38 -3.56 -0.78
C SER A 130 -1.86 -2.53 0.25
N ILE A 131 -1.12 -2.33 1.34
CA ILE A 131 -1.44 -1.34 2.37
C ILE A 131 -1.33 0.08 1.80
N ALA A 132 -0.26 0.40 1.08
CA ALA A 132 -0.06 1.70 0.45
C ALA A 132 -1.16 2.01 -0.56
N THR A 133 -1.57 1.04 -1.38
CA THR A 133 -2.72 1.17 -2.28
C THR A 133 -4.01 1.45 -1.50
N GLY A 134 -4.23 0.75 -0.39
CA GLY A 134 -5.37 0.98 0.49
C GLY A 134 -5.42 2.41 1.05
N LEU A 135 -4.28 2.98 1.42
CA LEU A 135 -4.16 4.39 1.85
C LEU A 135 -4.52 5.36 0.72
N VAL A 136 -4.01 5.14 -0.50
CA VAL A 136 -4.39 5.94 -1.68
C VAL A 136 -5.89 5.88 -1.93
N LEU A 137 -6.48 4.68 -1.88
CA LEU A 137 -7.92 4.49 -2.06
C LEU A 137 -8.71 5.18 -0.94
N ARG A 138 -8.26 5.10 0.31
CA ARG A 138 -8.88 5.77 1.44
C ARG A 138 -8.95 7.28 1.23
N GLY A 139 -7.84 7.92 0.81
CA GLY A 139 -7.82 9.33 0.48
C GLY A 139 -8.77 9.68 -0.67
N SER A 140 -8.69 8.94 -1.78
CA SER A 140 -9.48 9.19 -3.00
C SER A 140 -10.98 8.95 -2.82
N MET A 141 -11.38 8.07 -1.91
CA MET A 141 -12.78 7.77 -1.61
C MET A 141 -13.37 8.65 -0.51
N SER A 142 -12.58 9.47 0.17
CA SER A 142 -13.07 10.35 1.24
C SER A 142 -13.75 11.62 0.75
N ASP A 143 -13.61 11.97 -0.55
CA ASP A 143 -14.23 13.14 -1.15
C ASP A 143 -15.55 12.78 -1.86
N PRO A 144 -16.70 13.36 -1.42
CA PRO A 144 -18.01 13.11 -2.02
C PRO A 144 -18.15 13.55 -3.48
N THR A 145 -17.39 14.54 -3.90
CA THR A 145 -17.51 15.14 -5.24
C THR A 145 -16.65 14.42 -6.28
N ALA A 146 -15.68 13.64 -5.82
CA ALA A 146 -14.67 13.05 -6.68
C ALA A 146 -15.21 11.94 -7.61
N GLY A 147 -16.21 11.19 -7.18
CA GLY A 147 -16.78 10.07 -7.97
C GLY A 147 -15.77 8.96 -8.30
N VAL A 148 -16.23 7.92 -8.98
CA VAL A 148 -15.42 6.74 -9.33
C VAL A 148 -14.25 7.10 -10.26
N VAL A 149 -14.46 8.04 -11.20
CA VAL A 149 -13.42 8.45 -12.18
C VAL A 149 -12.21 9.06 -11.48
N ALA A 150 -12.44 9.95 -10.51
CA ALA A 150 -11.35 10.55 -9.74
C ALA A 150 -10.63 9.51 -8.88
N CYS A 151 -11.37 8.57 -8.28
CA CYS A 151 -10.78 7.45 -7.54
C CYS A 151 -9.82 6.62 -8.42
N VAL A 152 -10.24 6.26 -9.63
CA VAL A 152 -9.39 5.54 -10.60
C VAL A 152 -8.18 6.38 -11.03
N ALA A 153 -8.37 7.68 -11.27
CA ALA A 153 -7.27 8.57 -11.65
C ALA A 153 -6.20 8.66 -10.54
N TRP A 154 -6.62 8.90 -9.29
CA TRP A 154 -5.71 8.94 -8.15
C TRP A 154 -5.04 7.60 -7.87
N PHE A 155 -5.76 6.49 -8.04
CA PHE A 155 -5.17 5.16 -8.00
C PHE A 155 -4.04 5.03 -9.04
N ALA A 156 -4.28 5.40 -10.29
CA ALA A 156 -3.28 5.32 -11.36
C ALA A 156 -2.04 6.17 -11.05
N VAL A 157 -2.23 7.41 -10.57
CA VAL A 157 -1.14 8.29 -10.12
C VAL A 157 -0.37 7.64 -8.96
N GLY A 158 -1.07 7.13 -7.96
CA GLY A 158 -0.45 6.47 -6.81
C GLY A 158 0.39 5.25 -7.21
N GLN A 159 -0.12 4.38 -8.10
CA GLN A 159 0.62 3.23 -8.59
C GLN A 159 1.87 3.66 -9.38
N ALA A 160 1.75 4.65 -10.26
CA ALA A 160 2.89 5.17 -11.03
C ALA A 160 3.98 5.75 -10.11
N LEU A 161 3.59 6.49 -9.09
CA LEU A 161 4.53 7.06 -8.10
C LEU A 161 5.20 5.99 -7.25
N MET A 162 4.47 4.96 -6.79
CA MET A 162 5.05 3.85 -6.05
C MET A 162 6.11 3.11 -6.88
N VAL A 163 5.80 2.81 -8.13
CA VAL A 163 6.75 2.18 -9.05
C VAL A 163 7.97 3.07 -9.27
N ALA A 164 7.75 4.35 -9.60
CA ALA A 164 8.84 5.30 -9.85
C ALA A 164 9.76 5.48 -8.63
N ALA A 165 9.20 5.58 -7.43
CA ALA A 165 9.97 5.78 -6.20
C ALA A 165 10.80 4.55 -5.83
N VAL A 166 10.24 3.34 -5.96
CA VAL A 166 10.99 2.10 -5.70
C VAL A 166 12.12 1.96 -6.72
N LEU A 167 11.84 2.15 -8.01
CA LEU A 167 12.88 2.08 -9.04
C LEU A 167 13.96 3.15 -8.86
N PHE A 168 13.57 4.36 -8.44
CA PHE A 168 14.52 5.42 -8.12
C PHE A 168 15.38 5.06 -6.91
N TYR A 169 14.78 4.52 -5.85
CA TYR A 169 15.51 4.06 -4.68
C TYR A 169 16.51 2.96 -5.04
N CYS A 170 16.10 1.92 -5.77
CA CYS A 170 16.99 0.84 -6.23
C CYS A 170 18.16 1.33 -7.11
N ARG A 171 18.03 2.51 -7.76
CA ARG A 171 19.15 3.12 -8.49
C ARG A 171 20.12 3.89 -7.60
N LEU A 172 19.67 4.34 -6.43
CA LEU A 172 20.50 5.08 -5.46
C LEU A 172 21.24 4.15 -4.52
N THR A 173 20.79 2.93 -4.33
CA THR A 173 21.46 1.92 -3.51
C THR A 173 22.68 1.36 -4.24
N PRO A 174 23.81 1.10 -3.54
CA PRO A 174 25.00 0.54 -4.14
C PRO A 174 24.94 -0.97 -4.36
N TYR A 175 23.78 -1.60 -4.21
CA TYR A 175 23.54 -3.03 -4.37
C TYR A 175 22.19 -3.25 -5.07
N ASP A 176 21.98 -4.48 -5.57
CA ASP A 176 20.74 -4.86 -6.26
C ASP A 176 19.71 -5.34 -5.22
N ASP A 177 18.81 -4.43 -4.81
CA ASP A 177 17.75 -4.69 -3.85
C ASP A 177 16.85 -5.86 -4.28
N LEU A 178 16.49 -5.93 -5.58
CA LEU A 178 15.60 -6.97 -6.08
C LEU A 178 16.30 -8.35 -6.08
N ALA A 179 17.59 -8.40 -6.37
CA ALA A 179 18.37 -9.64 -6.26
C ALA A 179 18.47 -10.11 -4.81
N GLU A 180 18.63 -9.20 -3.86
CA GLU A 180 18.63 -9.53 -2.43
C GLU A 180 17.27 -10.03 -1.94
N ILE A 181 16.17 -9.39 -2.36
CA ILE A 181 14.80 -9.86 -2.07
C ILE A 181 14.58 -11.27 -2.65
N LYS A 182 15.08 -11.52 -3.87
CA LYS A 182 15.00 -12.86 -4.50
C LYS A 182 15.73 -13.94 -3.69
N ARG A 183 16.81 -13.57 -2.99
CA ARG A 183 17.56 -14.44 -2.08
C ARG A 183 16.95 -14.54 -0.69
N ASP A 184 15.72 -14.06 -0.51
CA ASP A 184 15.00 -13.97 0.76
C ASP A 184 15.79 -13.20 1.84
N ASN A 185 16.43 -12.10 1.43
CA ASN A 185 17.07 -11.18 2.37
C ASN A 185 16.04 -10.17 2.89
N LEU A 186 15.44 -10.48 4.03
CA LEU A 186 14.40 -9.66 4.65
C LEU A 186 14.90 -8.23 4.99
N ALA A 187 16.19 -8.07 5.28
CA ALA A 187 16.78 -6.76 5.55
C ALA A 187 16.64 -5.80 4.35
N ALA A 188 16.76 -6.30 3.11
CA ALA A 188 16.62 -5.50 1.89
C ALA A 188 15.18 -5.12 1.57
N SER A 189 14.18 -5.84 2.11
CA SER A 189 12.78 -5.53 1.87
C SER A 189 12.29 -4.33 2.67
N PHE A 190 12.75 -4.13 3.89
CA PHE A 190 12.23 -3.10 4.80
C PHE A 190 12.38 -1.67 4.30
N PRO A 191 13.49 -1.24 3.67
CA PRO A 191 13.56 0.07 3.05
C PRO A 191 12.49 0.29 1.99
N ILE A 192 12.25 -0.71 1.13
CA ILE A 192 11.20 -0.66 0.09
C ILE A 192 9.81 -0.59 0.73
N VAL A 193 9.56 -1.36 1.78
CA VAL A 193 8.34 -1.28 2.60
C VAL A 193 8.14 0.12 3.13
N GLY A 194 9.18 0.71 3.72
CA GLY A 194 9.15 2.08 4.27
C GLY A 194 8.78 3.12 3.21
N ILE A 195 9.38 3.04 2.03
CA ILE A 195 9.07 3.95 0.90
C ILE A 195 7.63 3.79 0.43
N LEU A 196 7.16 2.56 0.23
CA LEU A 196 5.81 2.30 -0.23
C LEU A 196 4.75 2.83 0.75
N LEU A 197 4.92 2.55 2.04
CA LEU A 197 4.00 3.02 3.07
C LEU A 197 4.07 4.54 3.25
N ALA A 198 5.28 5.13 3.19
CA ALA A 198 5.46 6.58 3.23
C ALA A 198 4.71 7.27 2.08
N LEU A 199 4.83 6.73 0.87
CA LEU A 199 4.09 7.23 -0.30
C LEU A 199 2.58 7.06 -0.14
N GLY A 200 2.11 5.93 0.39
CA GLY A 200 0.70 5.71 0.67
C GLY A 200 0.13 6.79 1.59
N LEU A 201 0.84 7.12 2.68
CA LEU A 201 0.46 8.16 3.64
C LEU A 201 0.45 9.56 2.99
N ILE A 202 1.49 9.89 2.22
CA ILE A 202 1.58 11.18 1.54
C ILE A 202 0.46 11.32 0.50
N MET A 203 0.19 10.27 -0.27
CA MET A 203 -0.89 10.25 -1.26
C MET A 203 -2.26 10.39 -0.60
N GLU A 204 -2.50 9.67 0.50
CA GLU A 204 -3.72 9.81 1.28
C GLU A 204 -3.94 11.27 1.69
N ALA A 205 -2.94 11.89 2.29
CA ALA A 205 -3.01 13.29 2.73
C ALA A 205 -3.18 14.27 1.56
N ALA A 206 -2.42 14.06 0.46
CA ALA A 206 -2.48 14.91 -0.72
C ALA A 206 -3.85 14.91 -1.40
N VAL A 207 -4.53 13.76 -1.40
CA VAL A 207 -5.85 13.60 -2.03
C VAL A 207 -6.97 14.04 -1.09
N ALA A 208 -6.78 13.86 0.22
CA ALA A 208 -7.74 14.31 1.24
C ALA A 208 -7.74 15.82 1.45
N THR A 209 -6.67 16.55 1.07
CA THR A 209 -6.62 18.01 1.13
C THR A 209 -7.63 18.61 0.14
N LYS A 210 -8.70 19.16 0.69
CA LYS A 210 -9.80 19.75 -0.07
C LYS A 210 -9.33 21.03 -0.78
N GLY A 211 -9.35 20.99 -2.11
CA GLY A 211 -9.42 22.22 -2.88
C GLY A 211 -10.88 22.68 -2.95
N ASP A 212 -11.17 23.90 -2.53
CA ASP A 212 -12.51 24.51 -2.64
C ASP A 212 -12.88 24.84 -4.10
N GLY A 213 -12.46 24.02 -5.05
CA GLY A 213 -12.52 24.36 -6.45
C GLY A 213 -12.76 23.21 -7.41
N THR A 214 -12.49 23.46 -8.66
CA THR A 214 -12.60 22.51 -9.76
C THR A 214 -11.65 21.33 -9.57
N MET A 215 -11.91 20.20 -10.23
CA MET A 215 -11.03 19.01 -10.23
C MET A 215 -9.57 19.36 -10.60
N ILE A 216 -9.37 20.36 -11.47
CA ILE A 216 -8.03 20.85 -11.85
C ILE A 216 -7.33 21.52 -10.68
N GLN A 217 -8.04 22.35 -9.90
CA GLN A 217 -7.47 23.03 -8.72
C GLN A 217 -7.10 22.04 -7.63
N THR A 218 -7.95 21.04 -7.39
CA THR A 218 -7.66 19.93 -6.46
C THR A 218 -6.43 19.14 -6.92
N ALA A 219 -6.32 18.83 -8.21
CA ALA A 219 -5.17 18.14 -8.77
C ALA A 219 -3.87 18.96 -8.65
N LEU A 220 -3.93 20.28 -8.90
CA LEU A 220 -2.78 21.18 -8.73
C LEU A 220 -2.35 21.30 -7.27
N HIS A 221 -3.31 21.40 -6.35
CA HIS A 221 -3.02 21.47 -4.91
C HIS A 221 -2.40 20.16 -4.40
N GLY A 222 -3.01 19.02 -4.72
CA GLY A 222 -2.48 17.71 -4.41
C GLY A 222 -1.10 17.48 -5.05
N GLY A 223 -0.88 17.92 -6.29
CA GLY A 223 0.40 17.83 -6.98
C GLY A 223 1.51 18.65 -6.32
N LYS A 224 1.20 19.88 -5.88
CA LYS A 224 2.14 20.70 -5.09
C LYS A 224 2.48 20.05 -3.75
N PHE A 225 1.45 19.58 -3.02
CA PHE A 225 1.62 18.89 -1.76
C PHE A 225 2.52 17.66 -1.93
N LEU A 226 2.26 16.81 -2.94
CA LEU A 226 3.09 15.66 -3.28
C LEU A 226 4.53 16.04 -3.58
N GLY A 227 4.75 17.04 -4.43
CA GLY A 227 6.10 17.47 -4.81
C GLY A 227 6.91 17.94 -3.60
N VAL A 228 6.34 18.80 -2.76
CA VAL A 228 6.98 19.28 -1.53
C VAL A 228 7.24 18.13 -0.56
N SER A 229 6.24 17.26 -0.34
CA SER A 229 6.37 16.11 0.56
C SER A 229 7.47 15.16 0.14
N LEU A 230 7.58 14.83 -1.15
CA LEU A 230 8.61 13.93 -1.68
C LEU A 230 10.02 14.51 -1.49
N VAL A 231 10.20 15.81 -1.75
CA VAL A 231 11.48 16.49 -1.51
C VAL A 231 11.84 16.47 -0.03
N LEU A 232 10.89 16.81 0.84
CA LEU A 232 11.12 16.82 2.28
C LEU A 232 11.43 15.42 2.81
N VAL A 233 10.67 14.40 2.40
CA VAL A 233 10.95 12.99 2.80
C VAL A 233 12.36 12.58 2.39
N TYR A 234 12.80 12.91 1.17
CA TYR A 234 14.14 12.59 0.72
C TYR A 234 15.23 13.30 1.56
N VAL A 235 15.08 14.61 1.80
CA VAL A 235 16.04 15.41 2.58
C VAL A 235 16.11 14.92 4.03
N PHE A 236 14.95 14.81 4.68
CA PHE A 236 14.90 14.36 6.08
C PHE A 236 15.33 12.92 6.26
N ARG A 237 15.07 12.04 5.28
CA ARG A 237 15.58 10.66 5.30
C ARG A 237 17.10 10.63 5.37
N VAL A 238 17.79 11.45 4.56
CA VAL A 238 19.26 11.52 4.57
C VAL A 238 19.77 11.97 5.94
N ILE A 239 19.08 12.91 6.57
CA ILE A 239 19.41 13.36 7.93
C ILE A 239 19.12 12.26 8.95
N ALA A 240 17.92 11.66 8.90
CA ALA A 240 17.50 10.63 9.83
C ALA A 240 18.41 9.40 9.80
N SER A 241 18.82 8.93 8.62
CA SER A 241 19.71 7.77 8.49
C SER A 241 21.09 8.03 9.14
N ARG A 242 21.61 9.27 9.05
CA ARG A 242 22.86 9.65 9.70
C ARG A 242 22.75 9.79 11.22
N VAL A 243 21.58 10.20 11.71
CA VAL A 243 21.30 10.36 13.14
C VAL A 243 21.01 9.01 13.81
N LEU A 244 20.20 8.18 13.16
CA LEU A 244 19.74 6.90 13.73
C LEU A 244 20.80 5.80 13.64
N LEU A 245 21.64 5.81 12.59
CA LEU A 245 22.69 4.82 12.38
C LEU A 245 24.04 5.49 12.12
N PRO A 246 24.60 6.23 13.10
CA PRO A 246 25.87 6.93 12.94
C PRO A 246 26.99 5.91 12.70
N LYS A 247 27.84 6.18 11.69
CA LYS A 247 29.02 5.37 11.35
C LYS A 247 28.75 3.96 10.80
N VAL A 248 27.48 3.58 10.60
CA VAL A 248 27.13 2.28 10.00
C VAL A 248 27.15 2.40 8.47
N LYS A 249 27.87 1.51 7.80
CA LYS A 249 27.76 1.33 6.35
C LYS A 249 26.53 0.45 6.08
N LEU A 250 25.41 1.10 5.81
CA LEU A 250 24.11 0.46 5.70
C LEU A 250 24.08 -0.67 4.66
N ALA A 251 24.78 -0.47 3.52
CA ALA A 251 24.91 -1.50 2.50
C ALA A 251 25.52 -2.80 3.04
N ASN A 252 26.60 -2.72 3.81
CA ASN A 252 27.22 -3.90 4.43
C ASN A 252 26.30 -4.56 5.46
N ALA A 253 25.61 -3.75 6.28
CA ALA A 253 24.67 -4.26 7.26
C ALA A 253 23.49 -5.02 6.61
N ILE A 254 22.99 -4.54 5.47
CA ILE A 254 21.87 -5.14 4.77
C ILE A 254 22.32 -6.36 3.94
N VAL A 255 23.37 -6.23 3.14
CA VAL A 255 23.78 -7.27 2.17
C VAL A 255 24.63 -8.35 2.82
N GLU A 256 25.72 -7.97 3.51
CA GLU A 256 26.68 -8.94 4.07
C GLU A 256 26.19 -9.54 5.38
N GLN A 257 25.72 -8.70 6.30
CA GLN A 257 25.26 -9.14 7.63
C GLN A 257 23.81 -9.58 7.64
N ARG A 258 23.03 -9.28 6.57
CA ARG A 258 21.58 -9.52 6.49
C ARG A 258 20.83 -9.04 7.74
N SER A 259 21.25 -7.90 8.28
CA SER A 259 20.71 -7.34 9.53
C SER A 259 19.31 -6.80 9.31
N VAL A 260 18.32 -7.60 9.70
CA VAL A 260 16.91 -7.22 9.68
C VAL A 260 16.68 -5.92 10.48
N ALA A 261 17.38 -5.75 11.59
CA ALA A 261 17.30 -4.55 12.41
C ALA A 261 17.75 -3.29 11.65
N ALA A 262 18.84 -3.37 10.86
CA ALA A 262 19.31 -2.25 10.06
C ALA A 262 18.33 -1.90 8.93
N GLY A 263 17.80 -2.90 8.23
CA GLY A 263 16.78 -2.70 7.21
C GLY A 263 15.50 -2.09 7.78
N LEU A 264 15.02 -2.62 8.91
CA LEU A 264 13.85 -2.09 9.61
C LEU A 264 14.04 -0.63 10.03
N GLN A 265 15.20 -0.30 10.60
CA GLN A 265 15.53 1.07 11.00
C GLN A 265 15.49 2.03 9.81
N GLU A 266 16.02 1.63 8.66
CA GLU A 266 15.96 2.41 7.42
C GLU A 266 14.51 2.58 6.95
N GLY A 267 13.73 1.49 6.90
CA GLY A 267 12.31 1.54 6.51
C GLY A 267 11.47 2.43 7.43
N VAL A 268 11.66 2.32 8.74
CA VAL A 268 10.97 3.16 9.74
C VAL A 268 11.34 4.62 9.58
N SER A 269 12.58 4.96 9.17
CA SER A 269 12.99 6.35 8.94
C SER A 269 12.13 7.03 7.87
N PHE A 270 11.77 6.32 6.78
CA PHE A 270 10.86 6.84 5.76
C PHE A 270 9.46 7.11 6.33
N LEU A 271 8.94 6.19 7.14
CA LEU A 271 7.62 6.33 7.76
C LEU A 271 7.56 7.52 8.72
N LEU A 272 8.54 7.63 9.62
CA LEU A 272 8.59 8.73 10.60
C LEU A 272 8.61 10.09 9.89
N VAL A 273 9.46 10.23 8.88
CA VAL A 273 9.55 11.47 8.12
C VAL A 273 8.25 11.75 7.37
N SER A 274 7.64 10.75 6.74
CA SER A 274 6.36 10.94 6.03
C SER A 274 5.24 11.36 6.97
N LEU A 275 5.14 10.79 8.17
CA LEU A 275 4.16 11.18 9.18
C LEU A 275 4.36 12.64 9.64
N ILE A 276 5.61 13.04 9.89
CA ILE A 276 5.94 14.42 10.25
C ILE A 276 5.54 15.37 9.11
N VAL A 277 5.96 15.06 7.89
CA VAL A 277 5.69 15.90 6.71
C VAL A 277 4.19 16.02 6.45
N THR A 278 3.45 14.91 6.48
CA THR A 278 2.00 14.93 6.30
C THR A 278 1.29 15.71 7.39
N TYR A 279 1.73 15.60 8.65
CA TYR A 279 1.15 16.35 9.77
C TYR A 279 1.32 17.86 9.63
N PHE A 280 2.49 18.34 9.16
CA PHE A 280 2.75 19.78 9.03
C PHE A 280 2.24 20.39 7.72
N LEU A 281 1.96 19.59 6.70
CA LEU A 281 1.50 20.08 5.40
C LEU A 281 0.00 19.89 5.17
N SER A 282 -0.69 19.02 5.94
CA SER A 282 -2.14 18.84 5.89
C SER A 282 -2.86 19.83 6.79
#